data_8a90ba1e4d10a261f20cb19e7460105b
#
_entry.id   8a90ba1e4d10a261f20cb19e7460105b
#
_cell.length_a   1.000
_cell.length_b   1.000
_cell.length_c   1.000
_cell.angle_alpha   90.00
_cell.angle_beta   90.00
_cell.angle_gamma   90.00
#
_symmetry.space_group_name_H-M   'P 1'
#
loop_
_entity.id
_entity.type
_entity.pdbx_description
1 polymer ?
#
loop_
_entity_poly.entity_id
_entity_poly.type
_entity_poly.pdbx_seq_one_letter_code
_entity_poly.pdbx_strand_id
1 'polypeptide(L)'
;MSKALDPKDTCVLVTGGAGFIGSHTVVQLLEGGYQVVVVDDLSNSSAVAIDRVKTIVGDEAAKNLTFYEANVLDRDAMNKIFDTHHIDRVIHFAGFKAVGESVSKPVEYYHNNIENTLVLIDVMRNHGCKSIIFSSSSTVYGDPDNPPVTEEDPKKPATNPYGWTKWMIEQILMDAHTADPEWDVVLLRYFNPIGAHPSGLIGEDPKGIPNNLVPYVAQVAVGKLEAVQVFGNDYPTPDGTGVRDYIHVCDLASGHVAALNWMNGKTGVEIFNLGTGTGTSVLEVVAAFSKACGKELPYVIRERRAGDIAANWCDASKAERMMGWKAQYDIADMCRDSWNWQSHNPNGFADAE
;
A
#
# COMPACT_ATOMS: atom_id res chain seq x y z
N MET A 1 -15.49 18.74 -18.06
CA MET A 1 -14.16 18.13 -18.28
C MET A 1 -13.22 18.76 -17.27
N SER A 2 -12.67 18.00 -16.34
CA SER A 2 -11.67 18.51 -15.43
C SER A 2 -10.45 19.00 -16.21
N LYS A 3 -9.85 20.12 -15.79
CA LYS A 3 -8.64 20.67 -16.43
C LYS A 3 -7.50 19.68 -16.22
N ALA A 4 -6.76 19.36 -17.28
CA ALA A 4 -5.52 18.60 -17.13
C ALA A 4 -4.56 19.42 -16.25
N LEU A 5 -4.08 18.84 -15.16
CA LEU A 5 -3.18 19.48 -14.21
C LEU A 5 -1.71 19.16 -14.60
N ASP A 6 -0.88 20.20 -14.59
CA ASP A 6 0.58 20.01 -14.69
C ASP A 6 1.08 19.54 -13.31
N PRO A 7 1.97 18.53 -13.23
CA PRO A 7 2.54 18.11 -11.95
C PRO A 7 3.06 19.26 -11.09
N LYS A 8 3.74 20.24 -11.68
CA LYS A 8 4.31 21.40 -10.97
C LYS A 8 3.28 22.32 -10.32
N ASP A 9 2.06 22.34 -10.86
CA ASP A 9 0.96 23.14 -10.38
C ASP A 9 -0.07 22.31 -9.58
N THR A 10 0.22 21.04 -9.34
CA THR A 10 -0.69 20.10 -8.68
C THR A 10 -0.22 19.79 -7.26
N CYS A 11 -1.10 20.04 -6.30
CA CYS A 11 -0.88 19.70 -4.90
C CYS A 11 -1.62 18.38 -4.56
N VAL A 12 -0.87 17.39 -4.11
CA VAL A 12 -1.39 16.08 -3.74
C VAL A 12 -1.31 15.90 -2.22
N LEU A 13 -2.45 15.66 -1.58
CA LEU A 13 -2.49 15.23 -0.20
C LEU A 13 -2.30 13.70 -0.14
N VAL A 14 -1.34 13.26 0.66
CA VAL A 14 -1.07 11.85 0.91
C VAL A 14 -1.32 11.54 2.39
N THR A 15 -2.42 10.88 2.71
CA THR A 15 -2.68 10.43 4.08
C THR A 15 -2.00 9.08 4.33
N GLY A 16 -1.40 8.90 5.49
CA GLY A 16 -0.57 7.71 5.75
C GLY A 16 0.75 7.73 4.99
N GLY A 17 1.24 8.94 4.65
CA GLY A 17 2.40 9.13 3.78
C GLY A 17 3.76 8.84 4.43
N ALA A 18 3.84 8.69 5.76
CA ALA A 18 5.04 8.23 6.44
C ALA A 18 5.11 6.70 6.56
N GLY A 19 4.04 5.99 6.18
CA GLY A 19 4.00 4.53 6.16
C GLY A 19 4.80 3.92 4.99
N PHE A 20 4.85 2.58 4.95
CA PHE A 20 5.63 1.82 3.96
C PHE A 20 5.32 2.22 2.51
N ILE A 21 4.06 2.05 2.06
CA ILE A 21 3.67 2.38 0.68
C ILE A 21 3.67 3.90 0.46
N GLY A 22 3.18 4.65 1.47
CA GLY A 22 3.07 6.09 1.41
C GLY A 22 4.41 6.79 1.16
N SER A 23 5.46 6.45 1.92
CA SER A 23 6.78 7.06 1.79
C SER A 23 7.41 6.83 0.40
N HIS A 24 7.27 5.63 -0.16
CA HIS A 24 7.73 5.32 -1.52
C HIS A 24 6.93 6.09 -2.58
N THR A 25 5.61 6.25 -2.37
CA THR A 25 4.77 7.05 -3.27
C THR A 25 5.13 8.55 -3.19
N VAL A 26 5.42 9.06 -2.00
CA VAL A 26 5.87 10.45 -1.81
C VAL A 26 7.19 10.72 -2.53
N VAL A 27 8.15 9.77 -2.49
CA VAL A 27 9.40 9.89 -3.29
C VAL A 27 9.07 10.11 -4.77
N GLN A 28 8.26 9.25 -5.36
CA GLN A 28 7.96 9.31 -6.79
C GLN A 28 7.11 10.53 -7.19
N LEU A 29 6.22 10.99 -6.31
CA LEU A 29 5.48 12.24 -6.54
C LEU A 29 6.43 13.44 -6.57
N LEU A 30 7.37 13.54 -5.62
CA LEU A 30 8.35 14.63 -5.56
C LEU A 30 9.31 14.60 -6.75
N GLU A 31 9.78 13.42 -7.17
CA GLU A 31 10.59 13.22 -8.37
C GLU A 31 9.80 13.59 -9.65
N GLY A 32 8.49 13.36 -9.64
CA GLY A 32 7.56 13.79 -10.69
C GLY A 32 7.27 15.29 -10.70
N GLY A 33 7.75 16.05 -9.72
CA GLY A 33 7.59 17.51 -9.62
C GLY A 33 6.30 17.97 -8.95
N TYR A 34 5.53 17.08 -8.32
CA TYR A 34 4.31 17.43 -7.59
C TYR A 34 4.62 18.19 -6.29
N GLN A 35 3.69 19.05 -5.87
CA GLN A 35 3.64 19.52 -4.49
C GLN A 35 2.93 18.47 -3.65
N VAL A 36 3.54 18.09 -2.54
CA VAL A 36 3.06 16.98 -1.70
C VAL A 36 2.83 17.45 -0.27
N VAL A 37 1.61 17.24 0.20
CA VAL A 37 1.25 17.43 1.61
C VAL A 37 1.02 16.04 2.21
N VAL A 38 1.80 15.69 3.22
CA VAL A 38 1.68 14.41 3.93
C VAL A 38 0.98 14.63 5.26
N VAL A 39 0.01 13.75 5.56
CA VAL A 39 -0.64 13.65 6.88
C VAL A 39 -0.47 12.23 7.39
N ASP A 40 0.10 12.09 8.58
CA ASP A 40 0.30 10.80 9.24
C ASP A 40 0.29 11.00 10.76
N ASP A 41 -0.35 10.11 11.52
CA ASP A 41 -0.42 10.19 12.99
C ASP A 41 0.72 9.44 13.69
N LEU A 42 1.61 8.85 12.90
CA LEU A 42 2.76 8.08 13.35
C LEU A 42 2.42 6.88 14.26
N SER A 43 1.15 6.47 14.28
CA SER A 43 0.71 5.32 15.08
C SER A 43 1.41 4.01 14.68
N ASN A 44 1.68 3.82 13.38
CA ASN A 44 2.38 2.66 12.81
C ASN A 44 3.42 3.03 11.75
N SER A 45 4.02 4.20 11.89
CA SER A 45 5.04 4.77 11.01
C SER A 45 6.07 5.55 11.81
N SER A 46 7.03 6.20 11.16
CA SER A 46 8.02 7.06 11.80
C SER A 46 8.24 8.34 10.99
N ALA A 47 8.40 9.48 11.68
CA ALA A 47 8.78 10.74 11.05
C ALA A 47 10.15 10.66 10.35
N VAL A 48 11.04 9.76 10.80
CA VAL A 48 12.33 9.48 10.15
C VAL A 48 12.14 9.06 8.69
N ALA A 49 11.05 8.38 8.34
CA ALA A 49 10.75 8.03 6.95
C ALA A 49 10.64 9.29 6.07
N ILE A 50 10.01 10.36 6.58
CA ILE A 50 9.86 11.64 5.87
C ILE A 50 11.22 12.34 5.68
N ASP A 51 12.09 12.30 6.67
CA ASP A 51 13.43 12.90 6.55
C ASP A 51 14.32 12.11 5.57
N ARG A 52 14.17 10.79 5.56
CA ARG A 52 14.85 9.93 4.57
C ARG A 52 14.29 10.11 3.16
N VAL A 53 12.98 10.36 3.01
CA VAL A 53 12.39 10.77 1.72
C VAL A 53 13.05 12.05 1.21
N LYS A 54 13.18 13.08 2.05
CA LYS A 54 13.89 14.32 1.67
C LYS A 54 15.33 14.06 1.22
N THR A 55 16.03 13.16 1.94
CA THR A 55 17.39 12.76 1.57
C THR A 55 17.44 12.08 0.19
N ILE A 56 16.49 11.20 -0.11
CA ILE A 56 16.42 10.47 -1.38
C ILE A 56 16.20 11.43 -2.55
N VAL A 57 15.23 12.34 -2.42
CA VAL A 57 14.83 13.22 -3.52
C VAL A 57 15.74 14.44 -3.67
N GLY A 58 16.56 14.76 -2.67
CA GLY A 58 17.46 15.90 -2.63
C GLY A 58 16.76 17.23 -2.33
N ASP A 59 17.59 18.25 -1.98
CA ASP A 59 17.13 19.52 -1.40
C ASP A 59 16.11 20.28 -2.27
N GLU A 60 16.24 20.24 -3.58
CA GLU A 60 15.34 21.00 -4.46
C GLU A 60 13.93 20.39 -4.50
N ALA A 61 13.79 19.07 -4.70
CA ALA A 61 12.50 18.41 -4.70
C ALA A 61 11.88 18.37 -3.30
N ALA A 62 12.69 18.28 -2.26
CA ALA A 62 12.26 18.29 -0.85
C ALA A 62 11.53 19.59 -0.44
N LYS A 63 11.76 20.71 -1.13
CA LYS A 63 11.03 21.97 -0.90
C LYS A 63 9.54 21.86 -1.19
N ASN A 64 9.14 20.92 -2.04
CA ASN A 64 7.75 20.65 -2.40
C ASN A 64 7.02 19.75 -1.39
N LEU A 65 7.68 19.31 -0.30
CA LEU A 65 7.12 18.44 0.72
C LEU A 65 6.75 19.22 1.97
N THR A 66 5.49 19.13 2.37
CA THR A 66 5.02 19.57 3.69
C THR A 66 4.50 18.36 4.47
N PHE A 67 4.91 18.23 5.73
CA PHE A 67 4.47 17.12 6.60
C PHE A 67 3.70 17.67 7.80
N TYR A 68 2.58 17.04 8.09
CA TYR A 68 1.75 17.26 9.27
C TYR A 68 1.62 15.96 10.06
N GLU A 69 2.09 15.98 11.31
CA GLU A 69 1.74 14.94 12.28
C GLU A 69 0.32 15.20 12.78
N ALA A 70 -0.64 14.49 12.19
CA ALA A 70 -2.06 14.65 12.52
C ALA A 70 -2.84 13.37 12.17
N ASN A 71 -3.92 13.12 12.91
CA ASN A 71 -4.84 12.03 12.63
C ASN A 71 -5.93 12.50 11.66
N VAL A 72 -6.23 11.72 10.63
CA VAL A 72 -7.30 12.01 9.66
C VAL A 72 -8.69 12.09 10.33
N LEU A 73 -8.88 11.42 11.47
CA LEU A 73 -10.10 11.55 12.28
C LEU A 73 -10.27 12.94 12.90
N ASP A 74 -9.18 13.71 13.06
CA ASP A 74 -9.25 15.08 13.55
C ASP A 74 -9.72 16.02 12.43
N ARG A 75 -11.04 16.19 12.36
CA ARG A 75 -11.72 17.04 11.37
C ARG A 75 -11.19 18.48 11.37
N ASP A 76 -10.89 19.05 12.54
CA ASP A 76 -10.43 20.43 12.64
C ASP A 76 -9.00 20.58 12.12
N ALA A 77 -8.12 19.61 12.41
CA ALA A 77 -6.80 19.58 11.84
C ALA A 77 -6.85 19.42 10.31
N MET A 78 -7.69 18.50 9.81
CA MET A 78 -7.86 18.30 8.36
C MET A 78 -8.39 19.55 7.67
N ASN A 79 -9.41 20.25 8.21
CA ASN A 79 -9.90 21.50 7.66
C ASN A 79 -8.79 22.57 7.60
N LYS A 80 -7.98 22.73 8.66
CA LYS A 80 -6.84 23.67 8.66
C LYS A 80 -5.81 23.39 7.56
N ILE A 81 -5.56 22.10 7.28
CA ILE A 81 -4.65 21.69 6.22
C ILE A 81 -5.21 22.09 4.85
N PHE A 82 -6.49 21.83 4.60
CA PHE A 82 -7.16 22.22 3.36
C PHE A 82 -7.32 23.73 3.22
N ASP A 83 -7.49 24.47 4.32
CA ASP A 83 -7.48 25.95 4.31
C ASP A 83 -6.10 26.52 3.98
N THR A 84 -5.03 25.82 4.38
CA THR A 84 -3.65 26.28 4.17
C THR A 84 -3.12 25.93 2.78
N HIS A 85 -3.54 24.79 2.24
CA HIS A 85 -3.07 24.25 0.96
C HIS A 85 -4.26 24.09 0.00
N HIS A 86 -4.10 24.57 -1.23
CA HIS A 86 -5.04 24.22 -2.30
C HIS A 86 -4.77 22.76 -2.73
N ILE A 87 -5.51 21.82 -2.16
CA ILE A 87 -5.37 20.40 -2.47
C ILE A 87 -6.19 20.08 -3.73
N ASP A 88 -5.51 19.61 -4.78
CA ASP A 88 -6.15 19.21 -6.03
C ASP A 88 -6.59 17.76 -6.01
N ARG A 89 -5.79 16.90 -5.38
CA ARG A 89 -6.00 15.45 -5.37
C ARG A 89 -5.59 14.82 -4.04
N VAL A 90 -6.21 13.68 -3.73
CA VAL A 90 -5.90 12.93 -2.50
C VAL A 90 -5.48 11.51 -2.87
N ILE A 91 -4.40 11.02 -2.26
CA ILE A 91 -4.05 9.60 -2.20
C ILE A 91 -4.24 9.14 -0.75
N HIS A 92 -5.16 8.21 -0.55
CA HIS A 92 -5.60 7.81 0.79
C HIS A 92 -5.05 6.44 1.16
N PHE A 93 -3.94 6.44 1.95
CA PHE A 93 -3.34 5.23 2.52
C PHE A 93 -3.71 5.02 4.00
N ALA A 94 -4.03 6.09 4.74
CA ALA A 94 -4.26 6.02 6.18
C ALA A 94 -5.31 4.96 6.54
N GLY A 95 -4.92 4.02 7.39
CA GLY A 95 -5.79 2.94 7.87
C GLY A 95 -4.98 1.76 8.39
N PHE A 96 -5.57 1.03 9.32
CA PHE A 96 -5.02 -0.21 9.85
C PHE A 96 -5.02 -1.30 8.77
N LYS A 97 -3.94 -2.10 8.67
CA LYS A 97 -3.73 -3.04 7.57
C LYS A 97 -3.51 -4.50 8.00
N ALA A 98 -3.37 -4.78 9.28
CA ALA A 98 -3.00 -6.10 9.76
C ALA A 98 -4.21 -7.04 9.82
N VAL A 99 -4.27 -8.00 8.87
CA VAL A 99 -5.38 -8.97 8.73
C VAL A 99 -5.63 -9.73 10.03
N GLY A 100 -4.59 -10.31 10.64
CA GLY A 100 -4.72 -11.08 11.88
C GLY A 100 -5.20 -10.23 13.07
N GLU A 101 -4.68 -9.00 13.20
CA GLU A 101 -5.11 -8.08 14.26
C GLU A 101 -6.58 -7.67 14.08
N SER A 102 -7.04 -7.49 12.84
CA SER A 102 -8.43 -7.12 12.58
C SER A 102 -9.44 -8.12 13.12
N VAL A 103 -9.07 -9.41 13.20
CA VAL A 103 -9.93 -10.46 13.76
C VAL A 103 -10.08 -10.31 15.28
N SER A 104 -9.03 -9.87 15.97
CA SER A 104 -9.03 -9.67 17.43
C SER A 104 -9.58 -8.28 17.85
N LYS A 105 -9.50 -7.28 16.95
CA LYS A 105 -9.90 -5.89 17.20
C LYS A 105 -10.83 -5.35 16.10
N PRO A 106 -11.94 -6.04 15.77
CA PRO A 106 -12.76 -5.67 14.61
C PRO A 106 -13.36 -4.26 14.71
N VAL A 107 -13.83 -3.85 15.89
CA VAL A 107 -14.49 -2.56 16.11
C VAL A 107 -13.51 -1.41 15.87
N GLU A 108 -12.28 -1.53 16.36
CA GLU A 108 -11.21 -0.55 16.18
C GLU A 108 -10.86 -0.40 14.69
N TYR A 109 -10.88 -1.51 13.93
CA TYR A 109 -10.65 -1.47 12.48
C TYR A 109 -11.77 -0.75 11.73
N TYR A 110 -13.04 -1.00 12.10
CA TYR A 110 -14.16 -0.27 11.49
C TYR A 110 -14.12 1.22 11.82
N HIS A 111 -13.90 1.58 13.08
CA HIS A 111 -13.76 2.97 13.50
C HIS A 111 -12.59 3.64 12.78
N ASN A 112 -11.41 3.06 12.86
CA ASN A 112 -10.24 3.70 12.26
C ASN A 112 -10.35 3.82 10.74
N ASN A 113 -10.72 2.75 10.02
CA ASN A 113 -10.63 2.74 8.57
C ASN A 113 -11.82 3.41 7.88
N ILE A 114 -13.05 3.18 8.38
CA ILE A 114 -14.25 3.73 7.73
C ILE A 114 -14.46 5.18 8.15
N GLU A 115 -14.39 5.48 9.45
CA GLU A 115 -14.66 6.83 9.95
C GLU A 115 -13.63 7.83 9.44
N ASN A 116 -12.32 7.47 9.37
CA ASN A 116 -11.33 8.38 8.82
C ASN A 116 -11.62 8.70 7.34
N THR A 117 -12.07 7.72 6.57
CA THR A 117 -12.46 7.93 5.16
C THR A 117 -13.68 8.85 5.06
N LEU A 118 -14.68 8.67 5.93
CA LEU A 118 -15.87 9.54 5.96
C LEU A 118 -15.50 10.98 6.34
N VAL A 119 -14.65 11.16 7.36
CA VAL A 119 -14.15 12.48 7.73
C VAL A 119 -13.41 13.14 6.57
N LEU A 120 -12.52 12.37 5.90
CA LEU A 120 -11.76 12.88 4.75
C LEU A 120 -12.68 13.31 3.59
N ILE A 121 -13.67 12.49 3.21
CA ILE A 121 -14.64 12.79 2.16
C ILE A 121 -15.42 14.09 2.49
N ASP A 122 -15.87 14.23 3.74
CA ASP A 122 -16.56 15.43 4.18
C ASP A 122 -15.69 16.69 4.04
N VAL A 123 -14.45 16.63 4.50
CA VAL A 123 -13.50 17.74 4.38
C VAL A 123 -13.20 18.04 2.92
N MET A 124 -12.90 17.05 2.11
CA MET A 124 -12.66 17.20 0.67
C MET A 124 -13.84 17.90 -0.03
N ARG A 125 -15.06 17.44 0.24
CA ARG A 125 -16.28 18.04 -0.33
C ARG A 125 -16.44 19.51 0.07
N ASN A 126 -16.20 19.84 1.34
CA ASN A 126 -16.35 21.21 1.85
C ASN A 126 -15.33 22.18 1.23
N HIS A 127 -14.17 21.68 0.81
CA HIS A 127 -13.10 22.45 0.18
C HIS A 127 -13.06 22.31 -1.35
N GLY A 128 -14.05 21.63 -1.96
CA GLY A 128 -14.16 21.49 -3.42
C GLY A 128 -13.15 20.53 -4.05
N CYS A 129 -12.39 19.76 -3.26
CA CYS A 129 -11.53 18.70 -3.74
C CYS A 129 -12.35 17.41 -3.89
N LYS A 130 -12.59 16.95 -5.11
CA LYS A 130 -13.43 15.77 -5.40
C LYS A 130 -12.67 14.70 -6.17
N SER A 131 -11.36 14.58 -5.98
CA SER A 131 -10.51 13.65 -6.71
C SER A 131 -9.69 12.83 -5.73
N ILE A 132 -9.95 11.50 -5.69
CA ILE A 132 -9.35 10.59 -4.72
C ILE A 132 -8.85 9.28 -5.36
N ILE A 133 -7.65 8.88 -5.00
CA ILE A 133 -7.11 7.54 -5.22
C ILE A 133 -7.15 6.80 -3.88
N PHE A 134 -7.86 5.70 -3.84
CA PHE A 134 -8.00 4.91 -2.62
C PHE A 134 -7.15 3.65 -2.67
N SER A 135 -6.39 3.44 -1.59
CA SER A 135 -5.64 2.24 -1.27
C SER A 135 -6.61 1.10 -0.94
N SER A 136 -7.11 0.40 -1.96
CA SER A 136 -7.92 -0.80 -1.77
C SER A 136 -7.01 -2.05 -1.66
N SER A 137 -7.59 -3.24 -1.72
CA SER A 137 -6.88 -4.49 -1.49
C SER A 137 -7.49 -5.64 -2.26
N SER A 138 -6.69 -6.60 -2.67
CA SER A 138 -7.16 -7.87 -3.23
C SER A 138 -8.05 -8.68 -2.28
N THR A 139 -8.07 -8.34 -0.99
CA THR A 139 -8.96 -8.98 0.00
C THR A 139 -10.44 -8.77 -0.29
N VAL A 140 -10.80 -7.79 -1.13
CA VAL A 140 -12.18 -7.58 -1.59
C VAL A 140 -12.70 -8.69 -2.51
N TYR A 141 -11.80 -9.48 -3.10
CA TYR A 141 -12.15 -10.66 -3.90
C TYR A 141 -12.50 -11.89 -3.03
N GLY A 142 -12.20 -11.84 -1.71
CA GLY A 142 -12.41 -12.98 -0.81
C GLY A 142 -11.50 -14.15 -1.18
N ASP A 143 -12.08 -15.35 -1.24
CA ASP A 143 -11.40 -16.56 -1.74
C ASP A 143 -11.76 -16.77 -3.22
N PRO A 144 -10.89 -16.43 -4.17
CA PRO A 144 -11.20 -16.52 -5.60
C PRO A 144 -11.18 -17.97 -6.06
N ASP A 145 -12.15 -18.33 -6.93
CA ASP A 145 -12.26 -19.70 -7.45
C ASP A 145 -11.12 -20.04 -8.42
N ASN A 146 -10.73 -19.09 -9.27
CA ASN A 146 -9.78 -19.31 -10.36
C ASN A 146 -8.89 -18.08 -10.60
N PRO A 147 -7.78 -17.88 -9.84
CA PRO A 147 -6.83 -16.83 -10.21
C PRO A 147 -6.13 -17.16 -11.57
N PRO A 148 -5.70 -16.15 -12.35
CA PRO A 148 -5.64 -14.74 -11.97
C PRO A 148 -6.99 -14.05 -11.93
N VAL A 149 -7.20 -13.17 -10.92
CA VAL A 149 -8.43 -12.36 -10.81
C VAL A 149 -8.31 -11.06 -11.60
N THR A 150 -9.43 -10.66 -12.20
CA THR A 150 -9.60 -9.39 -12.92
C THR A 150 -10.48 -8.44 -12.12
N GLU A 151 -10.55 -7.17 -12.53
CA GLU A 151 -11.45 -6.19 -11.93
C GLU A 151 -12.95 -6.50 -12.17
N GLU A 152 -13.24 -7.32 -13.17
CA GLU A 152 -14.59 -7.79 -13.51
C GLU A 152 -15.06 -8.96 -12.61
N ASP A 153 -14.12 -9.60 -11.91
CA ASP A 153 -14.47 -10.70 -11.01
C ASP A 153 -15.33 -10.18 -9.84
N PRO A 154 -16.35 -10.93 -9.46
CA PRO A 154 -17.27 -10.50 -8.41
C PRO A 154 -16.54 -10.42 -7.07
N LYS A 155 -16.84 -9.36 -6.32
CA LYS A 155 -16.44 -9.31 -4.91
C LYS A 155 -17.15 -10.44 -4.16
N LYS A 156 -16.38 -11.21 -3.41
CA LYS A 156 -16.89 -12.23 -2.48
C LYS A 156 -16.84 -11.72 -1.03
N PRO A 157 -17.57 -12.35 -0.11
CA PRO A 157 -17.46 -12.01 1.31
C PRO A 157 -16.00 -12.02 1.75
N ALA A 158 -15.57 -10.91 2.32
CA ALA A 158 -14.22 -10.81 2.86
C ALA A 158 -14.04 -11.78 4.03
N THR A 159 -12.87 -12.40 4.13
CA THR A 159 -12.58 -13.42 5.17
C THR A 159 -12.21 -12.84 6.52
N ASN A 160 -12.08 -11.50 6.61
CA ASN A 160 -11.64 -10.81 7.83
C ASN A 160 -12.16 -9.35 7.86
N PRO A 161 -12.19 -8.70 9.06
CA PRO A 161 -12.67 -7.33 9.22
C PRO A 161 -11.90 -6.29 8.40
N TYR A 162 -10.57 -6.43 8.24
CA TYR A 162 -9.79 -5.53 7.38
C TYR A 162 -10.32 -5.56 5.94
N GLY A 163 -10.51 -6.73 5.37
CA GLY A 163 -11.07 -6.87 4.01
C GLY A 163 -12.45 -6.25 3.90
N TRP A 164 -13.30 -6.40 4.93
CA TRP A 164 -14.61 -5.75 4.98
C TRP A 164 -14.50 -4.23 4.99
N THR A 165 -13.53 -3.63 5.73
CA THR A 165 -13.35 -2.17 5.69
C THR A 165 -13.00 -1.69 4.29
N LYS A 166 -12.10 -2.38 3.57
CA LYS A 166 -11.72 -2.03 2.19
C LYS A 166 -12.91 -2.16 1.24
N TRP A 167 -13.67 -3.25 1.36
CA TRP A 167 -14.88 -3.49 0.57
C TRP A 167 -15.93 -2.38 0.77
N MET A 168 -16.20 -2.01 2.04
CA MET A 168 -17.16 -0.97 2.38
C MET A 168 -16.73 0.41 1.91
N ILE A 169 -15.44 0.74 2.04
CA ILE A 169 -14.92 2.03 1.58
C ILE A 169 -15.00 2.15 0.05
N GLU A 170 -14.71 1.09 -0.71
CA GLU A 170 -14.97 1.10 -2.15
C GLU A 170 -16.42 1.45 -2.46
N GLN A 171 -17.39 0.84 -1.75
CA GLN A 171 -18.80 1.13 -1.94
C GLN A 171 -19.15 2.58 -1.57
N ILE A 172 -18.64 3.09 -0.44
CA ILE A 172 -18.86 4.48 -0.01
C ILE A 172 -18.39 5.47 -1.07
N LEU A 173 -17.21 5.23 -1.66
CA LEU A 173 -16.65 6.12 -2.69
C LEU A 173 -17.45 6.04 -4.01
N MET A 174 -17.89 4.86 -4.40
CA MET A 174 -18.79 4.67 -5.56
C MET A 174 -20.13 5.39 -5.35
N ASP A 175 -20.70 5.31 -4.15
CA ASP A 175 -21.96 5.99 -3.82
C ASP A 175 -21.77 7.51 -3.75
N ALA A 176 -20.62 8.00 -3.30
CA ALA A 176 -20.28 9.41 -3.32
C ALA A 176 -20.25 9.96 -4.76
N HIS A 177 -19.64 9.23 -5.71
CA HIS A 177 -19.69 9.58 -7.13
C HIS A 177 -21.12 9.49 -7.70
N THR A 178 -21.89 8.46 -7.33
CA THR A 178 -23.28 8.33 -7.80
C THR A 178 -24.15 9.51 -7.37
N ALA A 179 -23.95 10.00 -6.14
CA ALA A 179 -24.66 11.15 -5.60
C ALA A 179 -24.18 12.47 -6.19
N ASP A 180 -22.90 12.58 -6.54
CA ASP A 180 -22.27 13.76 -7.11
C ASP A 180 -21.25 13.35 -8.18
N PRO A 181 -21.64 13.37 -9.47
CA PRO A 181 -20.79 12.94 -10.59
C PRO A 181 -19.52 13.77 -10.82
N GLU A 182 -19.28 14.82 -10.05
CA GLU A 182 -18.01 15.57 -10.09
C GLU A 182 -16.88 14.84 -9.34
N TRP A 183 -17.20 13.81 -8.56
CA TRP A 183 -16.17 12.99 -7.93
C TRP A 183 -15.41 12.15 -8.94
N ASP A 184 -14.08 12.21 -8.86
CA ASP A 184 -13.16 11.33 -9.58
C ASP A 184 -12.58 10.34 -8.58
N VAL A 185 -12.85 9.06 -8.77
CA VAL A 185 -12.44 8.01 -7.85
C VAL A 185 -11.63 6.95 -8.58
N VAL A 186 -10.42 6.67 -8.11
CA VAL A 186 -9.67 5.49 -8.53
C VAL A 186 -9.47 4.57 -7.34
N LEU A 187 -9.87 3.32 -7.52
CA LEU A 187 -9.72 2.25 -6.53
C LEU A 187 -8.58 1.34 -6.97
N LEU A 188 -7.47 1.35 -6.24
CA LEU A 188 -6.31 0.52 -6.54
C LEU A 188 -6.32 -0.71 -5.63
N ARG A 189 -6.60 -1.90 -6.20
CA ARG A 189 -6.60 -3.17 -5.49
C ARG A 189 -5.22 -3.78 -5.52
N TYR A 190 -4.49 -3.64 -4.42
CA TYR A 190 -3.14 -4.19 -4.32
C TYR A 190 -3.16 -5.66 -3.94
N PHE A 191 -2.11 -6.35 -4.38
CA PHE A 191 -1.77 -7.68 -3.88
C PHE A 191 -0.78 -7.56 -2.72
N ASN A 192 0.33 -8.23 -2.70
CA ASN A 192 1.23 -8.25 -1.55
C ASN A 192 2.46 -7.36 -1.77
N PRO A 193 2.46 -6.09 -1.31
CA PRO A 193 3.62 -5.22 -1.47
C PRO A 193 4.78 -5.68 -0.58
N ILE A 194 5.95 -5.81 -1.19
CA ILE A 194 7.23 -6.16 -0.58
C ILE A 194 8.37 -5.37 -1.24
N GLY A 195 9.59 -5.59 -0.83
CA GLY A 195 10.71 -4.80 -1.33
C GLY A 195 11.00 -3.60 -0.42
N ALA A 196 11.87 -2.74 -0.87
CA ALA A 196 12.22 -1.48 -0.25
C ALA A 196 12.79 -0.53 -1.32
N HIS A 197 13.02 0.73 -0.97
CA HIS A 197 13.70 1.64 -1.90
C HIS A 197 15.14 1.17 -2.14
N PRO A 198 15.63 1.18 -3.39
CA PRO A 198 16.97 0.69 -3.73
C PRO A 198 18.11 1.37 -2.96
N SER A 199 17.89 2.61 -2.45
CA SER A 199 18.86 3.30 -1.58
C SER A 199 19.08 2.62 -0.23
N GLY A 200 18.18 1.73 0.22
CA GLY A 200 18.18 1.15 1.56
C GLY A 200 17.82 2.14 2.68
N LEU A 201 17.29 3.33 2.34
CA LEU A 201 16.94 4.36 3.33
C LEU A 201 15.51 4.23 3.85
N ILE A 202 14.57 3.76 3.04
CA ILE A 202 13.18 3.51 3.43
C ILE A 202 12.74 2.09 3.05
N GLY A 203 11.92 1.48 3.90
CA GLY A 203 11.40 0.12 3.75
C GLY A 203 10.27 -0.16 4.72
N GLU A 204 9.83 -1.41 4.81
CA GLU A 204 8.78 -1.81 5.76
C GLU A 204 9.39 -1.99 7.16
N ASP A 205 8.88 -1.21 8.13
CA ASP A 205 9.30 -1.25 9.55
C ASP A 205 8.09 -1.47 10.46
N PRO A 206 7.56 -2.71 10.55
CA PRO A 206 6.41 -3.01 11.39
C PRO A 206 6.79 -2.95 12.88
N LYS A 207 5.94 -2.32 13.69
CA LYS A 207 6.09 -2.35 15.15
C LYS A 207 5.87 -3.75 15.69
N GLY A 208 6.83 -4.28 16.43
CA GLY A 208 6.77 -5.62 17.04
C GLY A 208 7.08 -6.76 16.07
N ILE A 209 6.48 -7.94 16.31
CA ILE A 209 6.68 -9.12 15.45
C ILE A 209 5.88 -8.94 14.16
N PRO A 210 6.52 -9.01 12.97
CA PRO A 210 5.82 -8.83 11.72
C PRO A 210 4.73 -9.87 11.46
N ASN A 211 3.57 -9.43 10.98
CA ASN A 211 2.50 -10.31 10.52
C ASN A 211 2.67 -10.72 9.05
N ASN A 212 3.36 -9.89 8.24
CA ASN A 212 3.63 -10.14 6.83
C ASN A 212 4.86 -11.01 6.65
N LEU A 213 4.87 -11.83 5.58
CA LEU A 213 5.92 -12.82 5.33
C LEU A 213 7.30 -12.18 5.20
N VAL A 214 7.49 -11.22 4.28
CA VAL A 214 8.84 -10.73 3.94
C VAL A 214 9.51 -9.98 5.09
N PRO A 215 8.88 -9.05 5.82
CA PRO A 215 9.52 -8.47 7.00
C PRO A 215 9.82 -9.52 8.09
N TYR A 216 9.01 -10.59 8.22
CA TYR A 216 9.32 -11.71 9.11
C TYR A 216 10.57 -12.45 8.66
N VAL A 217 10.66 -12.82 7.37
CA VAL A 217 11.82 -13.46 6.76
C VAL A 217 13.08 -12.59 6.92
N ALA A 218 12.95 -11.27 6.74
CA ALA A 218 14.04 -10.33 6.94
C ALA A 218 14.56 -10.32 8.39
N GLN A 219 13.66 -10.40 9.38
CA GLN A 219 14.05 -10.50 10.79
C GLN A 219 14.72 -11.85 11.12
N VAL A 220 14.35 -12.95 10.46
CA VAL A 220 15.10 -14.21 10.53
C VAL A 220 16.48 -14.04 9.91
N ALA A 221 16.57 -13.38 8.77
CA ALA A 221 17.84 -13.16 8.08
C ALA A 221 18.86 -12.34 8.88
N VAL A 222 18.42 -11.35 9.67
CA VAL A 222 19.30 -10.57 10.58
C VAL A 222 19.48 -11.25 11.94
N GLY A 223 18.83 -12.40 12.20
CA GLY A 223 18.99 -13.19 13.44
C GLY A 223 18.13 -12.72 14.62
N LYS A 224 17.12 -11.89 14.39
CA LYS A 224 16.14 -11.48 15.42
C LYS A 224 15.12 -12.58 15.73
N LEU A 225 14.81 -13.40 14.74
CA LEU A 225 13.89 -14.55 14.85
C LEU A 225 14.63 -15.82 14.45
N GLU A 226 14.24 -16.95 15.08
CA GLU A 226 14.95 -18.22 14.90
C GLU A 226 14.70 -18.88 13.55
N ALA A 227 13.44 -18.89 13.08
CA ALA A 227 13.04 -19.56 11.84
C ALA A 227 11.75 -18.95 11.27
N VAL A 228 11.62 -19.03 9.95
CA VAL A 228 10.40 -18.60 9.24
C VAL A 228 9.25 -19.57 9.58
N GLN A 229 8.11 -19.04 9.97
CA GLN A 229 6.91 -19.84 10.21
C GLN A 229 6.12 -19.97 8.90
N VAL A 230 6.08 -21.16 8.33
CA VAL A 230 5.32 -21.47 7.10
C VAL A 230 4.00 -22.14 7.50
N PHE A 231 2.90 -21.41 7.27
CA PHE A 231 1.56 -21.83 7.70
C PHE A 231 0.84 -22.65 6.62
N GLY A 232 0.77 -23.96 6.82
CA GLY A 232 0.21 -24.93 5.88
C GLY A 232 1.23 -25.39 4.83
N ASN A 233 1.22 -26.69 4.55
CA ASN A 233 1.97 -27.33 3.47
C ASN A 233 1.12 -28.34 2.70
N ASP A 234 -0.18 -28.20 2.83
CA ASP A 234 -1.20 -29.12 2.28
C ASP A 234 -2.24 -28.41 1.42
N TYR A 235 -1.93 -27.15 0.98
CA TYR A 235 -2.74 -26.43 -0.01
C TYR A 235 -2.64 -27.11 -1.38
N PRO A 236 -3.68 -27.01 -2.24
CA PRO A 236 -3.65 -27.50 -3.62
C PRO A 236 -2.80 -26.58 -4.52
N THR A 237 -1.54 -26.41 -4.18
CA THR A 237 -0.53 -25.58 -4.84
C THR A 237 0.72 -26.42 -5.15
N PRO A 238 1.62 -26.01 -6.04
CA PRO A 238 2.74 -26.84 -6.47
C PRO A 238 3.65 -27.38 -5.37
N ASP A 239 3.88 -26.61 -4.31
CA ASP A 239 4.71 -27.01 -3.15
C ASP A 239 3.91 -27.17 -1.85
N GLY A 240 2.59 -27.08 -1.94
CA GLY A 240 1.68 -27.20 -0.80
C GLY A 240 1.55 -25.96 0.05
N THR A 241 2.32 -24.87 -0.23
CA THR A 241 2.23 -23.62 0.54
C THR A 241 1.37 -22.58 -0.17
N GLY A 242 0.95 -21.55 0.56
CA GLY A 242 0.10 -20.50 -0.01
C GLY A 242 0.81 -19.73 -1.14
N VAL A 243 0.06 -19.40 -2.20
CA VAL A 243 0.56 -18.65 -3.36
C VAL A 243 -0.03 -17.25 -3.38
N ARG A 244 0.81 -16.23 -3.56
CA ARG A 244 0.41 -14.81 -3.62
C ARG A 244 1.11 -14.10 -4.77
N ASP A 245 0.47 -13.03 -5.25
CA ASP A 245 1.12 -12.06 -6.12
C ASP A 245 1.90 -11.07 -5.25
N TYR A 246 3.21 -11.09 -5.35
CA TYR A 246 4.06 -10.12 -4.69
C TYR A 246 4.43 -9.02 -5.66
N ILE A 247 4.26 -7.77 -5.23
CA ILE A 247 4.60 -6.58 -6.01
C ILE A 247 5.66 -5.76 -5.29
N HIS A 248 6.64 -5.27 -6.04
CA HIS A 248 7.63 -4.36 -5.48
C HIS A 248 6.99 -3.04 -5.06
N VAL A 249 7.31 -2.55 -3.86
CA VAL A 249 6.74 -1.30 -3.35
C VAL A 249 6.99 -0.10 -4.25
N CYS A 250 8.12 -0.06 -4.96
CA CYS A 250 8.40 0.99 -5.97
C CYS A 250 7.49 0.87 -7.20
N ASP A 251 7.16 -0.35 -7.66
CA ASP A 251 6.17 -0.55 -8.71
C ASP A 251 4.78 -0.12 -8.24
N LEU A 252 4.42 -0.48 -7.02
CA LEU A 252 3.15 -0.05 -6.44
C LEU A 252 3.06 1.47 -6.34
N ALA A 253 4.13 2.15 -5.90
CA ALA A 253 4.22 3.61 -5.86
C ALA A 253 4.05 4.21 -7.27
N SER A 254 4.74 3.65 -8.29
CA SER A 254 4.58 4.10 -9.68
C SER A 254 3.17 3.90 -10.21
N GLY A 255 2.46 2.86 -9.75
CA GLY A 255 1.06 2.62 -10.06
C GLY A 255 0.14 3.74 -9.56
N HIS A 256 0.43 4.33 -8.38
CA HIS A 256 -0.32 5.49 -7.87
C HIS A 256 -0.07 6.74 -8.71
N VAL A 257 1.18 6.99 -9.11
CA VAL A 257 1.51 8.11 -9.99
C VAL A 257 0.88 7.92 -11.37
N ALA A 258 0.87 6.70 -11.90
CA ALA A 258 0.21 6.37 -13.16
C ALA A 258 -1.32 6.60 -13.07
N ALA A 259 -1.94 6.20 -11.95
CA ALA A 259 -3.36 6.46 -11.71
C ALA A 259 -3.67 7.96 -11.60
N LEU A 260 -2.82 8.72 -10.91
CA LEU A 260 -2.93 10.18 -10.79
C LEU A 260 -2.87 10.85 -12.18
N ASN A 261 -1.94 10.44 -13.02
CA ASN A 261 -1.81 10.92 -14.40
C ASN A 261 -3.01 10.50 -15.26
N TRP A 262 -3.50 9.26 -15.08
CA TRP A 262 -4.65 8.75 -15.82
C TRP A 262 -5.94 9.52 -15.51
N MET A 263 -6.12 9.97 -14.27
CA MET A 263 -7.28 10.78 -13.84
C MET A 263 -7.34 12.16 -14.52
N ASN A 264 -6.24 12.67 -15.10
CA ASN A 264 -6.22 13.98 -15.72
C ASN A 264 -7.25 14.11 -16.85
N GLY A 265 -8.19 15.03 -16.70
CA GLY A 265 -9.25 15.31 -17.68
C GLY A 265 -10.37 14.26 -17.72
N LYS A 266 -10.43 13.37 -16.74
CA LYS A 266 -11.47 12.34 -16.62
C LYS A 266 -12.30 12.56 -15.37
N THR A 267 -13.51 12.02 -15.39
CA THR A 267 -14.42 11.95 -14.25
C THR A 267 -15.00 10.55 -14.20
N GLY A 268 -15.31 10.08 -13.01
CA GLY A 268 -15.93 8.77 -12.82
C GLY A 268 -15.25 7.91 -11.78
N VAL A 269 -15.67 6.65 -11.73
CA VAL A 269 -15.06 5.63 -10.88
C VAL A 269 -14.33 4.63 -11.76
N GLU A 270 -13.07 4.36 -11.42
CA GLU A 270 -12.31 3.31 -12.10
C GLU A 270 -11.57 2.44 -11.07
N ILE A 271 -11.42 1.17 -11.41
CA ILE A 271 -10.79 0.15 -10.56
C ILE A 271 -9.63 -0.46 -11.33
N PHE A 272 -8.48 -0.59 -10.66
CA PHE A 272 -7.31 -1.26 -11.21
C PHE A 272 -6.70 -2.24 -10.22
N ASN A 273 -6.37 -3.42 -10.70
CA ASN A 273 -5.48 -4.34 -10.00
C ASN A 273 -4.03 -3.90 -10.19
N LEU A 274 -3.28 -3.86 -9.08
CA LEU A 274 -1.85 -3.62 -9.10
C LEU A 274 -1.11 -4.83 -8.52
N GLY A 275 -0.52 -5.61 -9.41
CA GLY A 275 0.26 -6.81 -9.14
C GLY A 275 1.20 -7.10 -10.30
N THR A 276 1.96 -8.18 -10.19
CA THR A 276 2.86 -8.66 -11.24
C THR A 276 2.17 -9.61 -12.22
N GLY A 277 1.02 -10.15 -11.85
CA GLY A 277 0.34 -11.23 -12.57
C GLY A 277 0.98 -12.60 -12.37
N THR A 278 1.91 -12.71 -11.40
CA THR A 278 2.64 -13.95 -11.12
C THR A 278 2.38 -14.41 -9.69
N GLY A 279 1.88 -15.63 -9.56
CA GLY A 279 1.75 -16.27 -8.25
C GLY A 279 3.08 -16.86 -7.81
N THR A 280 3.54 -16.48 -6.61
CA THR A 280 4.77 -17.00 -5.98
C THR A 280 4.41 -17.64 -4.65
N SER A 281 4.93 -18.83 -4.37
CA SER A 281 4.68 -19.57 -3.13
C SER A 281 5.50 -19.04 -1.96
N VAL A 282 5.10 -19.38 -0.72
CA VAL A 282 5.85 -18.99 0.47
C VAL A 282 7.27 -19.58 0.44
N LEU A 283 7.44 -20.84 0.01
CA LEU A 283 8.77 -21.46 -0.05
C LEU A 283 9.64 -20.85 -1.16
N GLU A 284 9.06 -20.44 -2.28
CA GLU A 284 9.78 -19.70 -3.34
C GLU A 284 10.29 -18.36 -2.82
N VAL A 285 9.49 -17.61 -2.04
CA VAL A 285 9.93 -16.37 -1.39
C VAL A 285 11.08 -16.63 -0.42
N VAL A 286 10.98 -17.67 0.43
CA VAL A 286 12.06 -18.03 1.38
C VAL A 286 13.35 -18.37 0.62
N ALA A 287 13.25 -19.13 -0.46
CA ALA A 287 14.40 -19.47 -1.30
C ALA A 287 15.01 -18.24 -1.99
N ALA A 288 14.18 -17.33 -2.53
CA ALA A 288 14.65 -16.09 -3.15
C ALA A 288 15.34 -15.17 -2.12
N PHE A 289 14.77 -15.06 -0.92
CA PHE A 289 15.36 -14.25 0.16
C PHE A 289 16.67 -14.86 0.69
N SER A 290 16.76 -16.20 0.76
CA SER A 290 17.99 -16.92 1.11
C SER A 290 19.13 -16.59 0.14
N LYS A 291 18.83 -16.52 -1.15
CA LYS A 291 19.79 -16.08 -2.17
C LYS A 291 20.20 -14.62 -1.98
N ALA A 292 19.23 -13.73 -1.72
CA ALA A 292 19.49 -12.31 -1.54
C ALA A 292 20.39 -12.02 -0.32
N CYS A 293 20.18 -12.71 0.80
CA CYS A 293 20.99 -12.54 2.01
C CYS A 293 22.25 -13.41 2.06
N GLY A 294 22.47 -14.30 1.08
CA GLY A 294 23.66 -15.14 0.97
C GLY A 294 23.75 -16.26 2.01
N LYS A 295 22.64 -16.66 2.63
CA LYS A 295 22.57 -17.74 3.63
C LYS A 295 21.24 -18.47 3.55
N GLU A 296 21.27 -19.79 3.84
CA GLU A 296 20.07 -20.58 3.95
C GLU A 296 19.25 -20.15 5.18
N LEU A 297 17.99 -19.83 4.97
CA LEU A 297 17.09 -19.40 6.05
C LEU A 297 16.31 -20.62 6.58
N PRO A 298 16.36 -20.88 7.89
CA PRO A 298 15.60 -21.97 8.48
C PRO A 298 14.10 -21.64 8.46
N TYR A 299 13.27 -22.66 8.22
CA TYR A 299 11.82 -22.55 8.34
C TYR A 299 11.20 -23.73 9.05
N VAL A 300 10.01 -23.52 9.61
CA VAL A 300 9.21 -24.54 10.31
C VAL A 300 7.80 -24.52 9.77
N ILE A 301 7.30 -25.69 9.38
CA ILE A 301 5.90 -25.86 8.96
C ILE A 301 4.98 -25.78 10.20
N ARG A 302 3.92 -25.00 10.08
CA ARG A 302 2.85 -24.88 11.09
C ARG A 302 1.51 -25.24 10.47
N GLU A 303 0.51 -25.44 11.31
CA GLU A 303 -0.88 -25.56 10.86
C GLU A 303 -1.34 -24.30 10.12
N ARG A 304 -2.31 -24.45 9.23
CA ARG A 304 -2.91 -23.30 8.50
C ARG A 304 -3.46 -22.25 9.46
N ARG A 305 -3.28 -21.00 9.13
CA ARG A 305 -3.96 -19.91 9.87
C ARG A 305 -5.42 -19.82 9.41
N ALA A 306 -6.30 -19.50 10.35
CA ALA A 306 -7.70 -19.24 10.03
C ALA A 306 -7.82 -18.04 9.05
N GLY A 307 -8.59 -18.22 7.98
CA GLY A 307 -8.80 -17.19 6.97
C GLY A 307 -7.74 -17.10 5.87
N ASP A 308 -6.66 -17.91 5.92
CA ASP A 308 -5.71 -18.00 4.81
C ASP A 308 -6.34 -18.81 3.64
N ILE A 309 -6.14 -18.31 2.42
CA ILE A 309 -6.58 -18.93 1.18
C ILE A 309 -5.41 -19.57 0.44
N ALA A 310 -5.68 -20.57 -0.42
CA ALA A 310 -4.65 -21.32 -1.13
C ALA A 310 -3.85 -20.43 -2.09
N ALA A 311 -4.53 -19.62 -2.90
CA ALA A 311 -3.88 -18.89 -3.98
C ALA A 311 -4.64 -17.60 -4.31
N ASN A 312 -3.88 -16.51 -4.56
CA ASN A 312 -4.43 -15.24 -5.01
C ASN A 312 -3.38 -14.44 -5.78
N TRP A 313 -3.60 -14.25 -7.08
CA TRP A 313 -2.83 -13.35 -7.94
C TRP A 313 -3.73 -12.73 -9.00
N CYS A 314 -3.29 -11.60 -9.62
CA CYS A 314 -4.13 -10.83 -10.53
C CYS A 314 -3.77 -11.00 -12.02
N ASP A 315 -4.72 -10.55 -12.84
CA ASP A 315 -4.43 -10.02 -14.17
C ASP A 315 -4.37 -8.49 -14.07
N ALA A 316 -3.19 -7.90 -14.28
CA ALA A 316 -2.96 -6.46 -14.25
C ALA A 316 -3.03 -5.81 -15.66
N SER A 317 -3.50 -6.53 -16.68
CA SER A 317 -3.50 -6.06 -18.08
C SER A 317 -4.37 -4.81 -18.29
N LYS A 318 -5.37 -4.58 -17.46
CA LYS A 318 -6.18 -3.35 -17.51
C LYS A 318 -5.35 -2.12 -17.15
N ALA A 319 -4.52 -2.20 -16.12
CA ALA A 319 -3.61 -1.13 -15.73
C ALA A 319 -2.60 -0.83 -16.87
N GLU A 320 -2.04 -1.86 -17.50
CA GLU A 320 -1.15 -1.70 -18.66
C GLU A 320 -1.86 -1.00 -19.82
N ARG A 321 -3.05 -1.46 -20.21
CA ARG A 321 -3.80 -0.88 -21.34
C ARG A 321 -4.28 0.56 -21.09
N MET A 322 -4.75 0.87 -19.89
CA MET A 322 -5.44 2.13 -19.62
C MET A 322 -4.52 3.21 -19.03
N MET A 323 -3.56 2.82 -18.19
CA MET A 323 -2.64 3.74 -17.52
C MET A 323 -1.22 3.68 -18.13
N GLY A 324 -0.92 2.71 -19.00
CA GLY A 324 0.44 2.45 -19.50
C GLY A 324 1.37 1.93 -18.40
N TRP A 325 0.82 1.40 -17.31
CA TRP A 325 1.58 0.93 -16.17
C TRP A 325 1.71 -0.59 -16.14
N LYS A 326 2.92 -1.06 -15.83
CA LYS A 326 3.23 -2.46 -15.65
C LYS A 326 4.34 -2.61 -14.59
N ALA A 327 4.22 -3.60 -13.71
CA ALA A 327 5.26 -3.95 -12.77
C ALA A 327 6.57 -4.33 -13.49
N GLN A 328 7.71 -3.83 -12.98
CA GLN A 328 9.02 -3.97 -13.60
C GLN A 328 9.97 -4.89 -12.81
N TYR A 329 9.76 -5.00 -11.50
CA TYR A 329 10.63 -5.77 -10.61
C TYR A 329 10.13 -7.20 -10.42
N ASP A 330 11.06 -8.15 -10.40
CA ASP A 330 10.77 -9.54 -10.08
C ASP A 330 10.99 -9.86 -8.58
N ILE A 331 10.72 -11.12 -8.19
CA ILE A 331 10.86 -11.56 -6.81
C ILE A 331 12.30 -11.48 -6.30
N ALA A 332 13.30 -11.61 -7.17
CA ALA A 332 14.70 -11.51 -6.78
C ALA A 332 15.07 -10.05 -6.45
N ASP A 333 14.57 -9.10 -7.23
CA ASP A 333 14.72 -7.66 -6.96
C ASP A 333 14.04 -7.29 -5.65
N MET A 334 12.80 -7.75 -5.45
CA MET A 334 12.04 -7.50 -4.22
C MET A 334 12.78 -8.00 -2.97
N CYS A 335 13.31 -9.23 -3.01
CA CYS A 335 14.07 -9.80 -1.90
C CYS A 335 15.41 -9.09 -1.69
N ARG A 336 16.12 -8.72 -2.78
CA ARG A 336 17.37 -7.97 -2.72
C ARG A 336 17.18 -6.64 -2.01
N ASP A 337 16.17 -5.87 -2.41
CA ASP A 337 15.95 -4.53 -1.88
C ASP A 337 15.38 -4.57 -0.46
N SER A 338 14.52 -5.56 -0.12
CA SER A 338 14.13 -5.83 1.28
C SER A 338 15.35 -6.18 2.15
N TRP A 339 16.28 -7.00 1.65
CA TRP A 339 17.51 -7.32 2.37
C TRP A 339 18.43 -6.12 2.51
N ASN A 340 18.59 -5.31 1.45
CA ASN A 340 19.37 -4.09 1.49
C ASN A 340 18.85 -3.15 2.61
N TRP A 341 17.54 -2.94 2.69
CA TRP A 341 16.92 -2.17 3.78
C TRP A 341 17.21 -2.78 5.15
N GLN A 342 16.85 -4.05 5.35
CA GLN A 342 16.92 -4.70 6.67
C GLN A 342 18.36 -4.85 7.17
N SER A 343 19.31 -5.11 6.30
CA SER A 343 20.72 -5.29 6.69
C SER A 343 21.40 -3.99 7.13
N HIS A 344 20.98 -2.85 6.57
CA HIS A 344 21.46 -1.52 6.96
C HIS A 344 20.65 -0.89 8.09
N ASN A 345 19.45 -1.38 8.35
CA ASN A 345 18.56 -0.91 9.38
C ASN A 345 18.02 -2.10 10.20
N PRO A 346 18.87 -2.80 10.96
CA PRO A 346 18.45 -4.00 11.68
C PRO A 346 17.34 -3.70 12.69
N ASN A 347 17.25 -2.49 13.26
CA ASN A 347 16.18 -2.04 14.15
C ASN A 347 15.19 -1.09 13.47
N GLY A 348 15.13 -1.10 12.14
CA GLY A 348 14.24 -0.24 11.39
C GLY A 348 14.65 1.24 11.47
N PHE A 349 13.66 2.11 11.58
CA PHE A 349 13.90 3.55 11.70
C PHE A 349 14.51 3.96 13.04
N ALA A 350 14.41 3.12 14.09
CA ALA A 350 15.04 3.38 15.38
C ALA A 350 16.59 3.41 15.31
N ASP A 351 17.21 2.87 14.27
CA ASP A 351 18.67 2.98 14.07
C ASP A 351 19.12 4.42 13.69
N ALA A 352 18.17 5.33 13.43
CA ALA A 352 18.44 6.73 13.08
C ALA A 352 18.13 7.72 14.22
N GLU A 353 17.55 7.24 15.32
CA GLU A 353 17.30 7.99 16.56
C GLU A 353 18.53 7.89 17.49
#